data_2ca7d9491fdec420316f0ebef6368df9
#
_entry.id   2ca7d9491fdec420316f0ebef6368df9
#
_cell.length_a   1.000
_cell.length_b   1.000
_cell.length_c   1.000
_cell.angle_alpha   90.00
_cell.angle_beta   90.00
_cell.angle_gamma   90.00
#
_symmetry.space_group_name_H-M   'P 1'
#
loop_
_entity.id
_entity.type
_entity.pdbx_description
1 polymer ?
#
loop_
_entity_poly.entity_id
_entity_poly.type
_entity_poly.pdbx_seq_one_letter_code
_entity_poly.pdbx_strand_id
1 'polypeptide(L)'
;QEGTVSSGRRVKADNGINIYSAKVDYQTLLWKRVMFEAGAKWALSSTANTTLRQESGLQVFDQTTKFTYDEHVGAAYFNAATSFGGKWSVKAGLRAEYTYSFGDWITVDQETRRSYLNLFPTVFVGYTPSQNWRFTTSYTRRINRPGYMSLNPTESYIGAHTWVVGNP
;
A
#
# COMPACT_ATOMS: atom_id res chain seq x y z
N GLN A 1 48.34 -30.52 5.96
CA GLN A 1 47.13 -30.34 5.10
C GLN A 1 46.13 -29.51 5.86
N GLU A 2 46.07 -28.22 5.59
CA GLU A 2 45.05 -27.34 6.09
C GLU A 2 43.75 -27.64 5.31
N GLY A 3 42.77 -28.23 5.99
CA GLY A 3 41.44 -28.44 5.44
C GLY A 3 40.72 -27.09 5.28
N THR A 4 40.42 -26.72 4.06
CA THR A 4 39.56 -25.55 3.75
C THR A 4 38.17 -25.81 4.33
N VAL A 5 37.80 -25.08 5.38
CA VAL A 5 36.45 -25.11 5.93
C VAL A 5 35.55 -24.33 4.95
N SER A 6 34.75 -25.05 4.17
CA SER A 6 33.74 -24.46 3.31
C SER A 6 32.59 -23.95 4.16
N SER A 7 32.42 -22.62 4.24
CA SER A 7 31.23 -22.03 4.88
C SER A 7 30.09 -21.96 3.86
N GLY A 8 28.93 -22.49 4.21
CA GLY A 8 27.71 -22.42 3.41
C GLY A 8 26.64 -21.61 4.15
N ARG A 9 25.90 -20.77 3.41
CA ARG A 9 24.72 -20.05 3.92
C ARG A 9 23.51 -20.51 3.13
N ARG A 10 22.45 -20.88 3.82
CA ARG A 10 21.15 -21.19 3.24
C ARG A 10 20.10 -20.27 3.87
N VAL A 11 19.33 -19.57 3.04
CA VAL A 11 18.17 -18.78 3.49
C VAL A 11 16.93 -19.35 2.81
N LYS A 12 15.93 -19.70 3.60
CA LYS A 12 14.61 -20.12 3.14
C LYS A 12 13.59 -19.13 3.69
N ALA A 13 12.88 -18.44 2.81
CA ALA A 13 11.80 -17.54 3.16
C ALA A 13 10.47 -18.11 2.65
N ASP A 14 9.49 -18.17 3.54
CA ASP A 14 8.10 -18.52 3.23
C ASP A 14 7.22 -17.31 3.49
N ASN A 15 6.53 -16.85 2.45
CA ASN A 15 5.71 -15.65 2.48
C ASN A 15 4.27 -15.99 2.09
N GLY A 16 3.32 -15.81 3.00
CA GLY A 16 1.90 -15.89 2.73
C GLY A 16 1.27 -14.50 2.74
N ILE A 17 0.51 -14.16 1.71
CA ILE A 17 -0.23 -12.90 1.64
C ILE A 17 -1.68 -13.22 1.29
N ASN A 18 -2.60 -12.78 2.14
CA ASN A 18 -4.04 -12.87 1.93
C ASN A 18 -4.63 -11.47 1.83
N ILE A 19 -5.41 -11.21 0.79
CA ILE A 19 -6.06 -9.92 0.58
C ILE A 19 -7.55 -10.16 0.40
N TYR A 20 -8.35 -9.51 1.24
CA TYR A 20 -9.81 -9.48 1.15
C TYR A 20 -10.26 -8.05 0.91
N SER A 21 -11.23 -7.86 0.03
CA SER A 21 -11.79 -6.53 -0.18
C SER A 21 -13.26 -6.59 -0.55
N ALA A 22 -14.00 -5.59 -0.09
CA ALA A 22 -15.38 -5.34 -0.45
C ALA A 22 -15.52 -3.87 -0.87
N LYS A 23 -16.35 -3.62 -1.87
CA LYS A 23 -16.61 -2.28 -2.39
C LYS A 23 -18.07 -2.14 -2.76
N VAL A 24 -18.64 -0.98 -2.48
CA VAL A 24 -19.97 -0.58 -2.93
C VAL A 24 -19.88 0.80 -3.56
N ASP A 25 -20.50 0.95 -4.71
CA ASP A 25 -20.57 2.20 -5.45
C ASP A 25 -22.03 2.53 -5.78
N TYR A 26 -22.36 3.80 -5.67
CA TYR A 26 -23.64 4.37 -6.05
C TYR A 26 -23.42 5.54 -6.98
N GLN A 27 -24.18 5.60 -8.07
CA GLN A 27 -24.12 6.67 -9.04
C GLN A 27 -25.54 7.12 -9.39
N THR A 28 -25.74 8.42 -9.47
CA THR A 28 -27.02 9.01 -9.84
C THR A 28 -26.83 10.37 -10.52
N LEU A 29 -27.84 10.76 -11.28
CA LEU A 29 -27.89 12.09 -11.92
C LEU A 29 -28.77 13.02 -11.08
N LEU A 30 -28.17 13.94 -10.34
CA LEU A 30 -28.87 14.94 -9.55
C LEU A 30 -29.27 16.12 -10.42
N TRP A 31 -30.51 16.60 -10.22
CA TRP A 31 -31.08 17.75 -10.92
C TRP A 31 -30.89 17.71 -12.45
N LYS A 32 -30.84 16.50 -13.04
CA LYS A 32 -30.64 16.28 -14.49
C LYS A 32 -29.34 16.87 -15.07
N ARG A 33 -28.41 17.32 -14.24
CA ARG A 33 -27.19 18.03 -14.68
C ARG A 33 -25.91 17.63 -13.94
N VAL A 34 -26.02 17.17 -12.72
CA VAL A 34 -24.87 16.84 -11.89
C VAL A 34 -24.78 15.31 -11.75
N MET A 35 -23.77 14.72 -12.34
CA MET A 35 -23.43 13.32 -12.09
C MET A 35 -22.82 13.23 -10.70
N PHE A 36 -23.48 12.50 -9.81
CA PHE A 36 -23.02 12.23 -8.45
C PHE A 36 -22.62 10.78 -8.30
N GLU A 37 -21.45 10.56 -7.71
CA GLU A 37 -20.93 9.24 -7.38
C GLU A 37 -20.54 9.22 -5.90
N ALA A 38 -20.90 8.18 -5.19
CA ALA A 38 -20.45 7.94 -3.83
C ALA A 38 -20.17 6.46 -3.64
N GLY A 39 -19.25 6.13 -2.75
CA GLY A 39 -18.96 4.74 -2.48
C GLY A 39 -18.15 4.56 -1.22
N ALA A 40 -18.06 3.29 -0.82
CA ALA A 40 -17.24 2.85 0.28
C ALA A 40 -16.44 1.61 -0.12
N LYS A 41 -15.24 1.50 0.40
CA LYS A 41 -14.36 0.34 0.22
C LYS A 41 -13.79 -0.07 1.57
N TRP A 42 -13.73 -1.36 1.80
CA TRP A 42 -12.95 -1.94 2.87
C TRP A 42 -11.97 -2.95 2.28
N ALA A 43 -10.77 -3.00 2.83
CA ALA A 43 -9.76 -3.97 2.45
C ALA A 43 -8.99 -4.42 3.71
N LEU A 44 -8.68 -5.71 3.75
CA LEU A 44 -7.79 -6.34 4.71
C LEU A 44 -6.65 -6.99 3.93
N SER A 45 -5.43 -6.69 4.31
CA SER A 45 -4.22 -7.39 3.85
C SER A 45 -3.56 -8.03 5.06
N SER A 46 -3.42 -9.36 5.04
CA SER A 46 -2.74 -10.13 6.08
C SER A 46 -1.53 -10.80 5.46
N THR A 47 -0.37 -10.53 6.03
CA THR A 47 0.92 -11.05 5.58
C THR A 47 1.59 -11.82 6.70
N ALA A 48 2.03 -13.04 6.42
CA ALA A 48 2.87 -13.84 7.30
C ALA A 48 4.19 -14.16 6.61
N ASN A 49 5.29 -13.91 7.29
CA ASN A 49 6.63 -14.22 6.81
C ASN A 49 7.34 -15.10 7.82
N THR A 50 7.96 -16.18 7.33
CA THR A 50 8.86 -17.01 8.12
C THR A 50 10.17 -17.14 7.37
N THR A 51 11.26 -16.64 7.94
CA THR A 51 12.59 -16.74 7.36
C THR A 51 13.44 -17.65 8.22
N LEU A 52 13.96 -18.71 7.62
CA LEU A 52 14.94 -19.64 8.22
C LEU A 52 16.31 -19.33 7.61
N ARG A 53 17.25 -19.00 8.47
CA ARG A 53 18.65 -18.78 8.10
C ARG A 53 19.51 -19.84 8.74
N GLN A 54 20.26 -20.57 7.92
CA GLN A 54 21.19 -21.59 8.33
C GLN A 54 22.59 -21.22 7.84
N GLU A 55 23.56 -21.17 8.75
CA GLU A 55 24.96 -21.00 8.42
C GLU A 55 25.74 -22.24 8.87
N SER A 56 26.47 -22.84 7.94
CA SER A 56 27.36 -23.98 8.22
C SER A 56 28.81 -23.54 8.12
N GLY A 57 29.62 -23.86 9.12
CA GLY A 57 31.04 -23.50 9.22
C GLY A 57 31.58 -23.98 10.55
N LEU A 58 32.56 -23.24 11.11
CA LEU A 58 33.10 -23.51 12.45
C LEU A 58 32.07 -23.38 13.58
N GLN A 59 31.00 -22.65 13.35
CA GLN A 59 29.80 -22.60 14.20
C GLN A 59 28.56 -22.77 13.32
N VAL A 60 27.67 -23.68 13.72
CA VAL A 60 26.35 -23.83 13.11
C VAL A 60 25.41 -22.86 13.78
N PHE A 61 24.80 -21.98 12.98
CA PHE A 61 23.84 -20.99 13.47
C PHE A 61 22.53 -21.12 12.71
N ASP A 62 21.46 -21.46 13.43
CA ASP A 62 20.10 -21.55 12.90
C ASP A 62 19.26 -20.45 13.54
N GLN A 63 18.74 -19.53 12.73
CA GLN A 63 17.84 -18.48 13.17
C GLN A 63 16.53 -18.54 12.38
N THR A 64 15.44 -18.60 13.10
CA THR A 64 14.11 -18.46 12.52
C THR A 64 13.51 -17.14 12.93
N THR A 65 13.16 -16.31 11.97
CA THR A 65 12.45 -15.04 12.17
C THR A 65 11.03 -15.19 11.68
N LYS A 66 10.06 -14.86 12.52
CA LYS A 66 8.62 -14.83 12.19
C LYS A 66 8.09 -13.43 12.36
N PHE A 67 7.39 -12.97 11.32
CA PHE A 67 6.76 -11.66 11.27
C PHE A 67 5.36 -11.78 10.69
N THR A 68 4.39 -11.17 11.34
CA THR A 68 3.03 -11.02 10.81
C THR A 68 2.68 -9.54 10.70
N TYR A 69 1.93 -9.19 9.67
CA TYR A 69 1.48 -7.82 9.43
C TYR A 69 0.07 -7.82 8.87
N ASP A 70 -0.83 -7.17 9.60
CA ASP A 70 -2.22 -6.98 9.22
C ASP A 70 -2.49 -5.50 8.97
N GLU A 71 -3.08 -5.19 7.83
CA GLU A 71 -3.50 -3.83 7.48
C GLU A 71 -4.97 -3.80 7.09
N HIS A 72 -5.75 -2.99 7.77
CA HIS A 72 -7.15 -2.69 7.48
C HIS A 72 -7.26 -1.30 6.89
N VAL A 73 -7.89 -1.17 5.74
CA VAL A 73 -8.15 0.11 5.08
C VAL A 73 -9.64 0.27 4.84
N GLY A 74 -10.26 1.19 5.56
CA GLY A 74 -11.63 1.65 5.31
C GLY A 74 -11.61 2.96 4.55
N ALA A 75 -12.39 3.09 3.49
CA ALA A 75 -12.47 4.30 2.70
C ALA A 75 -13.90 4.64 2.31
N ALA A 76 -14.22 5.93 2.34
CA ALA A 76 -15.45 6.47 1.76
C ALA A 76 -15.10 7.60 0.80
N TYR A 77 -15.87 7.77 -0.24
CA TYR A 77 -15.66 8.83 -1.21
C TYR A 77 -16.96 9.33 -1.82
N PHE A 78 -16.91 10.56 -2.30
CA PHE A 78 -17.93 11.14 -3.16
C PHE A 78 -17.28 11.96 -4.27
N ASN A 79 -17.92 12.02 -5.42
CA ASN A 79 -17.56 12.85 -6.56
C ASN A 79 -18.81 13.52 -7.11
N ALA A 80 -18.65 14.72 -7.62
CA ALA A 80 -19.66 15.41 -8.39
C ALA A 80 -19.04 15.94 -9.70
N ALA A 81 -19.73 15.74 -10.81
CA ALA A 81 -19.30 16.22 -12.11
C ALA A 81 -20.46 16.91 -12.83
N THR A 82 -20.18 18.03 -13.44
CA THR A 82 -21.16 18.80 -14.23
C THR A 82 -20.50 19.53 -15.39
N SER A 83 -21.30 19.88 -16.35
CA SER A 83 -20.88 20.78 -17.47
C SER A 83 -21.87 21.91 -17.59
N PHE A 84 -21.38 23.12 -17.87
CA PHE A 84 -22.18 24.32 -17.98
C PHE A 84 -21.68 25.24 -19.07
N GLY A 85 -22.58 26.08 -19.62
CA GLY A 85 -22.28 27.03 -20.66
C GLY A 85 -21.75 26.43 -21.97
N GLY A 86 -21.90 25.10 -22.17
CA GLY A 86 -21.41 24.38 -23.35
C GLY A 86 -19.88 24.34 -23.50
N LYS A 87 -19.15 25.01 -22.62
CA LYS A 87 -17.69 25.19 -22.70
C LYS A 87 -16.94 24.68 -21.46
N TRP A 88 -17.59 24.62 -20.32
CA TRP A 88 -16.98 24.25 -19.06
C TRP A 88 -17.37 22.85 -18.60
N SER A 89 -16.42 22.10 -18.10
CA SER A 89 -16.63 20.84 -17.38
C SER A 89 -15.88 20.87 -16.07
N VAL A 90 -16.53 20.49 -14.99
CA VAL A 90 -15.93 20.45 -13.65
C VAL A 90 -16.24 19.11 -13.02
N LYS A 91 -15.23 18.47 -12.44
CA LYS A 91 -15.37 17.31 -11.54
C LYS A 91 -14.63 17.62 -10.26
N ALA A 92 -15.30 17.46 -9.12
CA ALA A 92 -14.70 17.58 -7.80
C ALA A 92 -15.05 16.36 -6.97
N GLY A 93 -14.14 15.94 -6.11
CA GLY A 93 -14.34 14.80 -5.25
C GLY A 93 -13.46 14.82 -4.02
N LEU A 94 -13.88 14.07 -3.03
CA LEU A 94 -13.13 13.83 -1.80
C LEU A 94 -13.21 12.35 -1.44
N ARG A 95 -12.07 11.77 -1.13
CA ARG A 95 -11.94 10.43 -0.56
C ARG A 95 -11.28 10.54 0.82
N ALA A 96 -11.90 9.94 1.82
CA ALA A 96 -11.33 9.76 3.15
C ALA A 96 -10.94 8.30 3.32
N GLU A 97 -9.72 8.05 3.79
CA GLU A 97 -9.23 6.70 4.10
C GLU A 97 -8.74 6.64 5.54
N TYR A 98 -9.27 5.69 6.30
CA TYR A 98 -8.77 5.31 7.61
C TYR A 98 -7.99 4.01 7.47
N THR A 99 -6.74 4.03 7.90
CA THR A 99 -5.86 2.87 7.91
C THR A 99 -5.53 2.51 9.34
N TYR A 100 -5.67 1.23 9.67
CA TYR A 100 -5.19 0.62 10.90
C TYR A 100 -4.25 -0.52 10.53
N SER A 101 -3.04 -0.53 11.09
CA SER A 101 -2.08 -1.60 10.88
C SER A 101 -1.53 -2.13 12.20
N PHE A 102 -1.28 -3.43 12.21
CA PHE A 102 -0.70 -4.17 13.30
C PHE A 102 0.42 -5.05 12.77
N GLY A 103 1.62 -4.88 13.29
CA GLY A 103 2.79 -5.71 13.00
C GLY A 103 3.28 -6.39 14.27
N ASP A 104 3.53 -7.69 14.20
CA ASP A 104 4.04 -8.49 15.29
C ASP A 104 5.31 -9.23 14.86
N TRP A 105 6.42 -8.94 15.51
CA TRP A 105 7.70 -9.60 15.37
C TRP A 105 7.86 -10.66 16.45
N ILE A 106 7.27 -11.81 16.23
CA ILE A 106 7.19 -12.92 17.20
C ILE A 106 8.57 -13.32 17.74
N THR A 107 9.62 -13.19 16.93
CA THR A 107 10.98 -13.62 17.31
C THR A 107 11.65 -12.68 18.31
N VAL A 108 11.30 -11.40 18.31
CA VAL A 108 11.90 -10.37 19.17
C VAL A 108 10.90 -9.78 20.16
N ASP A 109 9.68 -10.32 20.23
CA ASP A 109 8.59 -9.89 21.12
C ASP A 109 8.31 -8.38 20.99
N GLN A 110 8.20 -7.92 19.74
CA GLN A 110 7.97 -6.51 19.45
C GLN A 110 6.72 -6.33 18.62
N GLU A 111 5.80 -5.50 19.08
CA GLU A 111 4.58 -5.11 18.39
C GLU A 111 4.64 -3.66 17.88
N THR A 112 4.05 -3.41 16.75
CA THR A 112 3.83 -2.07 16.24
C THR A 112 2.38 -1.89 15.83
N ARG A 113 1.76 -0.79 16.28
CA ARG A 113 0.38 -0.43 15.94
C ARG A 113 0.36 0.99 15.39
N ARG A 114 -0.33 1.19 14.27
CA ARG A 114 -0.49 2.51 13.65
C ARG A 114 -1.92 2.70 13.21
N SER A 115 -2.43 3.92 13.39
CA SER A 115 -3.72 4.32 12.86
C SER A 115 -3.64 5.75 12.36
N TYR A 116 -4.21 6.01 11.19
CA TYR A 116 -4.21 7.34 10.61
C TYR A 116 -5.36 7.53 9.61
N LEU A 117 -5.80 8.78 9.50
CA LEU A 117 -6.81 9.23 8.54
C LEU A 117 -6.14 10.09 7.47
N ASN A 118 -6.42 9.78 6.22
CA ASN A 118 -5.97 10.59 5.07
C ASN A 118 -7.14 11.10 4.27
N LEU A 119 -7.01 12.33 3.78
CA LEU A 119 -7.95 12.97 2.87
C LEU A 119 -7.31 13.17 1.50
N PHE A 120 -8.02 12.79 0.46
CA PHE A 120 -7.60 12.84 -0.93
C PHE A 120 -8.58 13.68 -1.76
N PRO A 121 -8.46 15.00 -1.75
CA PRO A 121 -9.21 15.86 -2.63
C PRO A 121 -8.76 15.71 -4.07
N THR A 122 -9.73 15.84 -4.98
CA THR A 122 -9.51 15.78 -6.43
C THR A 122 -10.37 16.82 -7.09
N VAL A 123 -9.80 17.61 -7.98
CA VAL A 123 -10.51 18.61 -8.79
C VAL A 123 -10.00 18.54 -10.22
N PHE A 124 -10.92 18.51 -11.18
CA PHE A 124 -10.63 18.66 -12.61
C PHE A 124 -11.49 19.78 -13.16
N VAL A 125 -10.88 20.64 -13.93
CA VAL A 125 -11.57 21.72 -14.65
C VAL A 125 -11.16 21.67 -16.12
N GLY A 126 -12.14 21.57 -17.00
CA GLY A 126 -11.95 21.63 -18.45
C GLY A 126 -12.64 22.86 -19.02
N TYR A 127 -11.99 23.53 -19.96
CA TYR A 127 -12.53 24.66 -20.70
C TYR A 127 -12.32 24.46 -22.22
N THR A 128 -13.38 24.44 -22.97
CA THR A 128 -13.39 24.23 -24.41
C THR A 128 -13.96 25.46 -25.09
N PRO A 129 -13.13 26.53 -25.36
CA PRO A 129 -13.58 27.76 -25.96
C PRO A 129 -14.08 27.58 -27.40
N SER A 130 -13.51 26.67 -28.16
CA SER A 130 -13.85 26.34 -29.54
C SER A 130 -13.63 24.84 -29.82
N GLN A 131 -14.03 24.38 -31.01
CA GLN A 131 -13.84 22.95 -31.41
C GLN A 131 -12.36 22.53 -31.48
N ASN A 132 -11.46 23.50 -31.69
CA ASN A 132 -10.04 23.23 -31.91
C ASN A 132 -9.19 23.33 -30.61
N TRP A 133 -9.75 23.85 -29.52
CA TRP A 133 -9.00 24.13 -28.31
C TRP A 133 -9.71 23.55 -27.07
N ARG A 134 -8.96 22.80 -26.27
CA ARG A 134 -9.38 22.31 -24.95
C ARG A 134 -8.27 22.55 -23.95
N PHE A 135 -8.57 23.24 -22.88
CA PHE A 135 -7.68 23.41 -21.72
C PHE A 135 -8.18 22.57 -20.59
N THR A 136 -7.26 21.87 -19.90
CA THR A 136 -7.59 21.04 -18.76
C THR A 136 -6.59 21.31 -17.65
N THR A 137 -7.07 21.54 -16.44
CA THR A 137 -6.26 21.60 -15.22
C THR A 137 -6.81 20.65 -14.20
N SER A 138 -5.92 20.10 -13.36
CA SER A 138 -6.31 19.17 -12.29
C SER A 138 -5.45 19.33 -11.06
N TYR A 139 -6.07 19.10 -9.92
CA TYR A 139 -5.39 18.93 -8.65
C TYR A 139 -5.80 17.59 -8.03
N THR A 140 -4.83 16.78 -7.63
CA THR A 140 -5.07 15.50 -7.00
C THR A 140 -4.01 15.25 -5.92
N ARG A 141 -4.44 14.99 -4.69
CA ARG A 141 -3.56 14.51 -3.64
C ARG A 141 -3.59 12.99 -3.61
N ARG A 142 -2.42 12.37 -3.53
CA ARG A 142 -2.27 10.91 -3.39
C ARG A 142 -1.25 10.58 -2.32
N ILE A 143 -1.33 9.38 -1.74
CA ILE A 143 -0.31 8.81 -0.87
C ILE A 143 0.37 7.66 -1.61
N ASN A 144 1.69 7.57 -1.48
CA ASN A 144 2.45 6.40 -1.87
C ASN A 144 2.77 5.62 -0.59
N ARG A 145 2.14 4.45 -0.41
CA ARG A 145 2.40 3.60 0.73
C ARG A 145 3.66 2.79 0.48
N PRO A 146 4.55 2.65 1.49
CA PRO A 146 5.67 1.73 1.38
C PRO A 146 5.16 0.31 1.08
N GLY A 147 5.80 -0.35 0.17
CA GLY A 147 5.53 -1.77 -0.09
C GLY A 147 6.00 -2.65 1.07
N TYR A 148 5.50 -3.89 1.14
CA TYR A 148 5.85 -4.86 2.17
C TYR A 148 7.37 -4.99 2.41
N MET A 149 8.18 -5.02 1.33
CA MET A 149 9.65 -5.11 1.43
C MET A 149 10.29 -3.96 2.22
N SER A 150 9.67 -2.78 2.18
CA SER A 150 10.14 -1.60 2.92
C SER A 150 9.73 -1.62 4.39
N LEU A 151 8.75 -2.45 4.76
CA LEU A 151 8.25 -2.59 6.13
C LEU A 151 8.83 -3.84 6.82
N ASN A 152 9.40 -4.78 6.08
CA ASN A 152 9.94 -6.01 6.63
C ASN A 152 11.31 -5.74 7.28
N PRO A 153 11.44 -5.82 8.61
CA PRO A 153 12.70 -5.58 9.32
C PRO A 153 13.70 -6.74 9.19
N THR A 154 13.31 -7.83 8.51
CA THR A 154 14.20 -8.95 8.28
C THR A 154 15.27 -8.57 7.25
N GLU A 155 16.52 -8.85 7.56
CA GLU A 155 17.64 -8.64 6.64
C GLU A 155 17.43 -9.44 5.35
N SER A 156 17.31 -8.75 4.23
CA SER A 156 17.26 -9.35 2.89
C SER A 156 18.60 -9.13 2.19
N TYR A 157 19.31 -10.21 1.91
CA TYR A 157 20.60 -10.14 1.23
C TYR A 157 20.41 -10.01 -0.28
N ILE A 158 20.96 -8.95 -0.86
CA ILE A 158 20.99 -8.70 -2.31
C ILE A 158 22.37 -8.97 -2.92
N GLY A 159 23.35 -9.32 -2.11
CA GLY A 159 24.71 -9.68 -2.52
C GLY A 159 25.50 -10.29 -1.38
N ALA A 160 26.74 -10.72 -1.66
CA ALA A 160 27.60 -11.38 -0.66
C ALA A 160 27.90 -10.52 0.58
N HIS A 161 27.88 -9.19 0.42
CA HIS A 161 28.18 -8.21 1.47
C HIS A 161 27.17 -7.07 1.54
N THR A 162 26.01 -7.21 0.88
CA THR A 162 24.98 -6.17 0.84
C THR A 162 23.65 -6.74 1.30
N TRP A 163 23.04 -6.08 2.26
CA TRP A 163 21.69 -6.42 2.77
C TRP A 163 20.81 -5.18 2.82
N VAL A 164 19.52 -5.38 2.74
CA VAL A 164 18.48 -4.37 2.90
C VAL A 164 17.61 -4.76 4.08
N VAL A 165 17.31 -3.77 4.92
CA VAL A 165 16.40 -3.91 6.07
C VAL A 165 15.28 -2.89 5.88
N GLY A 166 14.04 -3.33 6.00
CA GLY A 166 12.89 -2.43 6.04
C GLY A 166 12.80 -1.70 7.38
N ASN A 167 12.18 -0.54 7.35
CA ASN A 167 11.88 0.25 8.55
C ASN A 167 10.35 0.35 8.68
N PRO A 168 9.74 -0.40 9.60
CA PRO A 168 8.29 -0.46 9.82
C PRO A 168 7.70 0.82 10.41
#